data_97efcc77acd7676d8e57f7790617eaf5
#
_entry.id   97efcc77acd7676d8e57f7790617eaf5
#
_cell.length_a   1.000
_cell.length_b   1.000
_cell.length_c   1.000
_cell.angle_alpha   90.00
_cell.angle_beta   90.00
_cell.angle_gamma   90.00
#
_symmetry.space_group_name_H-M   'P 1'
#
loop_
_entity.id
_entity.type
_entity.pdbx_description
1 polymer ?
#
loop_
_entity_poly.entity_id
_entity_poly.type
_entity_poly.pdbx_seq_one_letter_code
_entity_poly.pdbx_strand_id
1 'polypeptide(L)'
;MERSELQWLTHLIRCHDRELPELKELNSYYEGKQPLSYMAPELEHELDDRVRQVVINWPRLVVDSIEERLDVEGFRFPGQPAADEDLWRIWQANDMDSQSQQGHLDSLIMRRAYVVIGSRDGDDATPLITVESALDMYAEHDPQTRQVRAAVKRWEEEGEDGKVWHAALYLPDATSWWVKERGEWVEDPEHERDDHGIGEVMVEVLANRPRLKSPNGTSELADVIPLSDAACKIATDMMVSAEYHATPAGSPSASARRTSRTRPGARSVRSAGSSAGCGPPRRTGRTTGPTSSSFPRRRSPISTTP
;
A
#
# COMPACT_ATOMS: atom_id res chain seq x y z
N MET A 1 30.43 12.66 -1.51
CA MET A 1 30.32 12.70 -0.05
C MET A 1 29.57 11.46 0.36
N GLU A 2 30.21 10.57 1.08
CA GLU A 2 29.54 9.42 1.67
C GLU A 2 28.60 9.90 2.77
N ARG A 3 27.39 9.33 2.83
CA ARG A 3 26.44 9.63 3.89
C ARG A 3 26.91 8.96 5.18
N SER A 4 26.73 9.63 6.34
CA SER A 4 26.87 8.97 7.63
C SER A 4 25.74 7.95 7.85
N GLU A 5 25.92 7.02 8.79
CA GLU A 5 24.88 6.00 9.10
C GLU A 5 23.56 6.65 9.48
N LEU A 6 23.55 7.64 10.35
CA LEU A 6 22.35 8.38 10.70
C LEU A 6 21.70 9.09 9.50
N GLN A 7 22.51 9.57 8.55
CA GLN A 7 21.99 10.15 7.31
C GLN A 7 21.38 9.09 6.39
N TRP A 8 21.99 7.90 6.33
CA TRP A 8 21.42 6.75 5.63
C TRP A 8 20.09 6.32 6.26
N LEU A 9 20.08 6.09 7.57
CA LEU A 9 18.88 5.71 8.33
C LEU A 9 17.73 6.69 8.07
N THR A 10 17.97 7.97 8.27
CA THR A 10 16.95 9.01 8.07
C THR A 10 16.44 9.09 6.63
N HIS A 11 17.35 8.91 5.66
CA HIS A 11 17.00 8.90 4.25
C HIS A 11 16.10 7.72 3.89
N LEU A 12 16.49 6.50 4.27
CA LEU A 12 15.75 5.27 3.98
C LEU A 12 14.38 5.26 4.67
N ILE A 13 14.31 5.68 5.92
CA ILE A 13 13.04 5.83 6.64
C ILE A 13 12.09 6.79 5.90
N ARG A 14 12.59 7.94 5.46
CA ARG A 14 11.78 8.89 4.68
C ARG A 14 11.31 8.32 3.34
N CYS A 15 12.14 7.51 2.67
CA CYS A 15 11.76 6.83 1.43
C CYS A 15 10.67 5.79 1.70
N HIS A 16 10.82 5.00 2.76
CA HIS A 16 9.84 4.02 3.19
C HIS A 16 8.51 4.68 3.56
N ASP A 17 8.51 5.74 4.37
CA ASP A 17 7.31 6.47 4.77
C ASP A 17 6.51 7.03 3.59
N ARG A 18 7.18 7.32 2.48
CA ARG A 18 6.52 7.78 1.24
C ARG A 18 5.75 6.66 0.54
N GLU A 19 6.24 5.42 0.61
CA GLU A 19 5.61 4.26 -0.02
C GLU A 19 4.56 3.57 0.88
N LEU A 20 4.70 3.69 2.19
CA LEU A 20 3.83 3.03 3.17
C LEU A 20 2.33 3.20 2.93
N PRO A 21 1.80 4.39 2.57
CA PRO A 21 0.36 4.53 2.32
C PRO A 21 -0.14 3.61 1.22
N GLU A 22 0.59 3.50 0.10
CA GLU A 22 0.26 2.62 -1.02
C GLU A 22 0.36 1.14 -0.62
N LEU A 23 1.41 0.75 0.13
CA LEU A 23 1.58 -0.62 0.60
C LEU A 23 0.47 -1.03 1.57
N LYS A 24 0.07 -0.14 2.49
CA LYS A 24 -1.05 -0.37 3.41
C LYS A 24 -2.38 -0.45 2.68
N GLU A 25 -2.57 0.33 1.64
CA GLU A 25 -3.75 0.24 0.79
C GLU A 25 -3.84 -1.12 0.09
N LEU A 26 -2.75 -1.57 -0.55
CA LEU A 26 -2.67 -2.90 -1.17
C LEU A 26 -2.99 -4.00 -0.16
N ASN A 27 -2.39 -3.95 1.04
CA ASN A 27 -2.66 -4.92 2.09
C ASN A 27 -4.13 -4.88 2.54
N SER A 28 -4.75 -3.69 2.63
CA SER A 28 -6.17 -3.55 3.00
C SER A 28 -7.09 -4.22 1.97
N TYR A 29 -6.77 -4.17 0.69
CA TYR A 29 -7.51 -4.87 -0.36
C TYR A 29 -7.38 -6.39 -0.24
N TYR A 30 -6.20 -6.90 0.06
CA TYR A 30 -6.01 -8.32 0.31
C TYR A 30 -6.80 -8.80 1.53
N GLU A 31 -6.78 -8.04 2.61
CA GLU A 31 -7.54 -8.36 3.83
C GLU A 31 -9.04 -8.14 3.72
N GLY A 32 -9.53 -7.51 2.65
CA GLY A 32 -10.94 -7.15 2.50
C GLY A 32 -11.39 -6.03 3.44
N LYS A 33 -10.45 -5.17 3.85
CA LYS A 33 -10.65 -4.02 4.75
C LYS A 33 -10.53 -2.68 4.03
N GLN A 34 -10.56 -2.68 2.69
CA GLN A 34 -10.48 -1.47 1.88
C GLN A 34 -11.63 -0.51 2.19
N PRO A 35 -11.40 0.81 2.15
CA PRO A 35 -12.46 1.79 2.33
C PRO A 35 -13.47 1.72 1.17
N LEU A 36 -14.72 2.08 1.44
CA LEU A 36 -15.75 2.24 0.41
C LEU A 36 -15.34 3.35 -0.56
N SER A 37 -15.17 3.00 -1.83
CA SER A 37 -14.67 3.94 -2.81
C SER A 37 -15.69 5.00 -3.27
N TYR A 38 -16.99 4.80 -3.10
CA TYR A 38 -18.01 5.74 -3.61
C TYR A 38 -19.37 5.59 -2.90
N MET A 39 -19.50 6.14 -1.72
CA MET A 39 -20.82 6.42 -1.16
C MET A 39 -21.01 7.94 -1.06
N ALA A 40 -22.18 8.47 -1.50
CA ALA A 40 -22.47 9.89 -1.30
C ALA A 40 -22.58 10.16 0.21
N PRO A 41 -21.98 11.24 0.74
CA PRO A 41 -21.99 11.52 2.19
C PRO A 41 -23.40 11.60 2.78
N GLU A 42 -24.38 12.04 1.98
CA GLU A 42 -25.79 12.09 2.38
C GLU A 42 -26.38 10.70 2.57
N LEU A 43 -25.99 9.73 1.73
CA LEU A 43 -26.41 8.34 1.81
C LEU A 43 -25.74 7.61 2.99
N GLU A 44 -24.48 7.91 3.25
CA GLU A 44 -23.73 7.36 4.37
C GLU A 44 -24.38 7.72 5.70
N HIS A 45 -24.88 8.96 5.83
CA HIS A 45 -25.55 9.42 7.03
C HIS A 45 -27.00 8.89 7.18
N GLU A 46 -27.72 8.60 6.08
CA GLU A 46 -29.08 8.03 6.12
C GLU A 46 -29.08 6.51 6.33
N LEU A 47 -27.99 5.84 5.93
CA LEU A 47 -27.86 4.39 6.02
C LEU A 47 -27.17 3.92 7.30
N ASP A 48 -26.89 4.84 8.22
CA ASP A 48 -26.24 4.63 9.51
C ASP A 48 -26.66 3.28 10.12
N ASP A 49 -25.73 2.31 10.18
CA ASP A 49 -25.89 0.94 10.68
C ASP A 49 -26.83 -0.04 9.92
N ARG A 50 -27.57 0.39 8.89
CA ARG A 50 -28.53 -0.47 8.20
C ARG A 50 -27.96 -1.27 7.04
N VAL A 51 -26.99 -0.72 6.34
CA VAL A 51 -26.34 -1.39 5.21
C VAL A 51 -24.86 -1.61 5.53
N ARG A 52 -24.51 -2.87 5.74
CA ARG A 52 -23.09 -3.24 5.84
C ARG A 52 -22.45 -3.21 4.46
N GLN A 53 -21.22 -2.71 4.40
CA GLN A 53 -20.42 -2.79 3.18
C GLN A 53 -20.35 -4.24 2.70
N VAL A 54 -20.68 -4.45 1.44
CA VAL A 54 -20.41 -5.74 0.79
C VAL A 54 -19.01 -5.68 0.21
N VAL A 55 -18.15 -6.51 0.75
CA VAL A 55 -16.80 -6.71 0.22
C VAL A 55 -16.75 -8.00 -0.58
N ILE A 56 -16.49 -7.89 -1.88
CA ILE A 56 -16.21 -9.03 -2.75
C ILE A 56 -14.69 -9.10 -2.86
N ASN A 57 -14.06 -10.01 -2.11
CA ASN A 57 -12.61 -10.07 -2.01
C ASN A 57 -11.99 -10.90 -3.15
N TRP A 58 -12.15 -10.45 -4.40
CA TRP A 58 -11.42 -10.99 -5.54
C TRP A 58 -9.91 -10.75 -5.47
N PRO A 59 -9.42 -9.61 -4.94
CA PRO A 59 -7.98 -9.40 -4.74
C PRO A 59 -7.31 -10.58 -4.03
N ARG A 60 -7.86 -11.02 -2.91
CA ARG A 60 -7.34 -12.17 -2.17
C ARG A 60 -7.34 -13.45 -2.99
N LEU A 61 -8.47 -13.74 -3.67
CA LEU A 61 -8.60 -14.95 -4.48
C LEU A 61 -7.52 -15.05 -5.56
N VAL A 62 -7.19 -13.92 -6.22
CA VAL A 62 -6.15 -13.89 -7.26
C VAL A 62 -4.79 -14.18 -6.67
N VAL A 63 -4.43 -13.56 -5.55
CA VAL A 63 -3.13 -13.78 -4.89
C VAL A 63 -3.01 -15.20 -4.39
N ASP A 64 -3.99 -15.70 -3.63
CA ASP A 64 -3.98 -17.06 -3.07
C ASP A 64 -3.86 -18.12 -4.18
N SER A 65 -4.56 -17.93 -5.32
CA SER A 65 -4.51 -18.87 -6.45
C SER A 65 -3.15 -18.91 -7.17
N ILE A 66 -2.33 -17.88 -7.04
CA ILE A 66 -0.96 -17.86 -7.56
C ILE A 66 -0.02 -18.48 -6.53
N GLU A 67 -0.14 -18.06 -5.27
CA GLU A 67 0.72 -18.50 -4.17
C GLU A 67 0.65 -20.01 -3.96
N GLU A 68 -0.54 -20.63 -3.97
CA GLU A 68 -0.75 -22.06 -3.86
C GLU A 68 0.03 -22.92 -4.88
N ARG A 69 0.61 -22.29 -5.91
CA ARG A 69 1.42 -22.95 -6.94
C ARG A 69 2.91 -22.67 -6.83
N LEU A 70 3.30 -21.86 -5.85
CA LEU A 70 4.68 -21.51 -5.60
C LEU A 70 5.22 -22.40 -4.48
N ASP A 71 6.11 -23.32 -4.87
CA ASP A 71 6.78 -24.21 -3.94
C ASP A 71 8.26 -24.33 -4.31
N VAL A 72 9.14 -24.29 -3.31
CA VAL A 72 10.59 -24.45 -3.48
C VAL A 72 10.96 -25.87 -3.17
N GLU A 73 11.21 -26.68 -4.21
CA GLU A 73 11.51 -28.11 -4.08
C GLU A 73 13.00 -28.40 -3.80
N GLY A 74 13.89 -27.43 -4.01
CA GLY A 74 15.33 -27.61 -3.79
C GLY A 74 16.20 -26.64 -4.57
N PHE A 75 17.50 -26.71 -4.32
CA PHE A 75 18.51 -25.86 -4.95
C PHE A 75 19.46 -26.70 -5.77
N ARG A 76 19.90 -26.19 -6.91
CA ARG A 76 20.87 -26.86 -7.77
C ARG A 76 21.76 -25.85 -8.50
N PHE A 77 23.05 -26.04 -8.41
CA PHE A 77 23.98 -25.22 -9.19
C PHE A 77 24.00 -25.66 -10.68
N PRO A 78 24.27 -24.72 -11.59
CA PRO A 78 24.42 -25.03 -12.99
C PRO A 78 25.45 -26.14 -13.23
N GLY A 79 25.05 -27.20 -13.96
CA GLY A 79 25.92 -28.34 -14.27
C GLY A 79 25.95 -29.45 -13.23
N GLN A 80 25.30 -29.30 -12.08
CA GLN A 80 25.16 -30.40 -11.12
C GLN A 80 23.91 -31.26 -11.46
N PRO A 81 24.02 -32.61 -11.40
CA PRO A 81 22.89 -33.50 -11.68
C PRO A 81 21.91 -33.65 -10.50
N ALA A 82 22.35 -33.37 -9.29
CA ALA A 82 21.57 -33.50 -8.05
C ALA A 82 21.34 -32.15 -7.38
N ALA A 83 20.35 -32.10 -6.48
CA ALA A 83 20.14 -30.96 -5.60
C ALA A 83 21.30 -30.81 -4.60
N ASP A 84 21.52 -29.59 -4.16
CA ASP A 84 22.54 -29.26 -3.15
C ASP A 84 21.98 -29.51 -1.76
N GLU A 85 22.56 -30.46 -1.05
CA GLU A 85 22.10 -30.88 0.29
C GLU A 85 22.45 -29.86 1.37
N ASP A 86 23.55 -29.10 1.21
CA ASP A 86 23.97 -28.09 2.20
C ASP A 86 23.06 -26.87 2.16
N LEU A 87 22.69 -26.39 0.96
CA LEU A 87 21.72 -25.31 0.82
C LEU A 87 20.33 -25.74 1.33
N TRP A 88 19.95 -27.00 1.08
CA TRP A 88 18.70 -27.53 1.60
C TRP A 88 18.70 -27.62 3.12
N ARG A 89 19.82 -28.04 3.72
CA ARG A 89 20.00 -28.07 5.17
C ARG A 89 19.86 -26.65 5.79
N ILE A 90 20.46 -25.62 5.17
CA ILE A 90 20.33 -24.24 5.61
C ILE A 90 18.88 -23.77 5.50
N TRP A 91 18.21 -24.10 4.40
CA TRP A 91 16.79 -23.83 4.19
C TRP A 91 15.92 -24.38 5.31
N GLN A 92 16.08 -25.66 5.63
CA GLN A 92 15.33 -26.33 6.71
C GLN A 92 15.67 -25.77 8.10
N ALA A 93 16.93 -25.44 8.35
CA ALA A 93 17.37 -24.87 9.63
C ALA A 93 16.77 -23.49 9.93
N ASN A 94 16.24 -22.81 8.90
CA ASN A 94 15.60 -21.51 9.01
C ASN A 94 14.08 -21.55 8.84
N ASP A 95 13.44 -22.73 8.82
CA ASP A 95 11.99 -22.90 8.60
C ASP A 95 11.51 -22.18 7.33
N MET A 96 12.35 -22.22 6.30
CA MET A 96 12.09 -21.49 5.07
C MET A 96 10.92 -22.06 4.26
N ASP A 97 10.47 -23.26 4.54
CA ASP A 97 9.23 -23.82 3.96
C ASP A 97 8.03 -22.93 4.32
N SER A 98 7.98 -22.48 5.58
CA SER A 98 6.93 -21.58 6.06
C SER A 98 7.21 -20.12 5.69
N GLN A 99 8.45 -19.64 5.89
CA GLN A 99 8.81 -18.25 5.67
C GLN A 99 8.75 -17.86 4.18
N SER A 100 9.13 -18.77 3.26
CA SER A 100 9.08 -18.50 1.83
C SER A 100 7.65 -18.29 1.33
N GLN A 101 6.69 -19.06 1.83
CA GLN A 101 5.27 -18.86 1.49
C GLN A 101 4.78 -17.48 1.93
N GLN A 102 5.15 -17.05 3.15
CA GLN A 102 4.84 -15.69 3.63
C GLN A 102 5.50 -14.62 2.76
N GLY A 103 6.75 -14.81 2.37
CA GLY A 103 7.48 -13.91 1.48
C GLY A 103 6.89 -13.84 0.08
N HIS A 104 6.47 -14.97 -0.48
CA HIS A 104 5.77 -15.02 -1.76
C HIS A 104 4.45 -14.25 -1.68
N LEU A 105 3.66 -14.48 -0.62
CA LEU A 105 2.40 -13.81 -0.40
C LEU A 105 2.58 -12.29 -0.34
N ASP A 106 3.48 -11.81 0.53
CA ASP A 106 3.80 -10.39 0.66
C ASP A 106 4.32 -9.77 -0.65
N SER A 107 5.16 -10.49 -1.36
CA SER A 107 5.67 -10.07 -2.67
C SER A 107 4.56 -9.90 -3.71
N LEU A 108 3.61 -10.82 -3.77
CA LEU A 108 2.46 -10.76 -4.68
C LEU A 108 1.51 -9.59 -4.32
N ILE A 109 1.30 -9.34 -3.03
CA ILE A 109 0.43 -8.26 -2.52
C ILE A 109 1.12 -6.90 -2.66
N MET A 110 2.30 -6.75 -2.04
CA MET A 110 2.98 -5.47 -1.82
C MET A 110 4.14 -5.23 -2.79
N ARG A 111 4.14 -5.92 -3.93
CA ARG A 111 5.14 -5.82 -5.01
C ARG A 111 6.47 -6.49 -4.69
N ARG A 112 6.86 -6.58 -3.41
CA ARG A 112 8.12 -7.16 -2.96
C ARG A 112 8.05 -7.59 -1.50
N ALA A 113 8.91 -8.52 -1.15
CA ALA A 113 9.32 -8.87 0.20
C ALA A 113 10.85 -8.80 0.27
N TYR A 114 11.42 -9.00 1.43
CA TYR A 114 12.85 -8.96 1.62
C TYR A 114 13.33 -10.22 2.32
N VAL A 115 14.52 -10.66 1.96
CA VAL A 115 15.22 -11.75 2.64
C VAL A 115 16.46 -11.14 3.29
N VAL A 116 16.59 -11.29 4.58
CA VAL A 116 17.74 -10.81 5.35
C VAL A 116 18.57 -11.99 5.77
N ILE A 117 19.88 -11.87 5.60
CA ILE A 117 20.86 -12.87 5.99
C ILE A 117 21.71 -12.29 7.12
N GLY A 118 21.83 -13.00 8.22
CA GLY A 118 22.61 -12.59 9.37
C GLY A 118 23.39 -13.75 9.97
N SER A 119 24.18 -13.45 11.00
CA SER A 119 24.84 -14.45 11.83
C SER A 119 23.85 -15.11 12.78
N ARG A 120 24.13 -16.36 13.11
CA ARG A 120 23.37 -17.12 14.12
C ARG A 120 24.24 -17.30 15.36
N ASP A 121 23.69 -16.92 16.52
CA ASP A 121 24.40 -17.10 17.77
C ASP A 121 24.74 -18.58 18.04
N GLY A 122 26.03 -18.86 18.23
CA GLY A 122 26.52 -20.19 18.56
C GLY A 122 26.61 -21.19 17.41
N ASP A 123 26.31 -20.80 16.18
CA ASP A 123 26.47 -21.66 14.98
C ASP A 123 26.95 -20.83 13.77
N ASP A 124 28.26 -20.75 13.60
CA ASP A 124 28.89 -20.04 12.48
C ASP A 124 28.69 -20.74 11.11
N ALA A 125 28.26 -22.00 11.12
CA ALA A 125 28.09 -22.79 9.90
C ALA A 125 26.69 -22.64 9.25
N THR A 126 25.74 -22.09 10.01
CA THR A 126 24.36 -21.94 9.53
C THR A 126 23.91 -20.49 9.66
N PRO A 127 23.84 -19.71 8.57
CA PRO A 127 23.36 -18.35 8.62
C PRO A 127 21.90 -18.28 9.11
N LEU A 128 21.55 -17.21 9.79
CA LEU A 128 20.17 -16.88 10.09
C LEU A 128 19.55 -16.21 8.86
N ILE A 129 18.48 -16.77 8.34
CA ILE A 129 17.74 -16.21 7.21
C ILE A 129 16.33 -15.88 7.67
N THR A 130 15.91 -14.63 7.49
CA THR A 130 14.55 -14.19 7.81
C THR A 130 13.90 -13.53 6.60
N VAL A 131 12.58 -13.66 6.51
CA VAL A 131 11.79 -13.00 5.47
C VAL A 131 11.03 -11.83 6.09
N GLU A 132 11.13 -10.67 5.45
CA GLU A 132 10.63 -9.41 6.02
C GLU A 132 9.62 -8.74 5.08
N SER A 133 8.59 -8.17 5.68
CA SER A 133 7.54 -7.48 4.94
C SER A 133 8.00 -6.13 4.39
N ALA A 134 7.45 -5.75 3.24
CA ALA A 134 7.62 -4.40 2.71
C ALA A 134 6.94 -3.32 3.56
N LEU A 135 6.10 -3.68 4.53
CA LEU A 135 5.54 -2.75 5.51
C LEU A 135 6.56 -2.31 6.57
N ASP A 136 7.55 -3.15 6.84
CA ASP A 136 8.54 -2.93 7.89
C ASP A 136 9.93 -2.64 7.34
N MET A 137 10.17 -2.95 6.06
CA MET A 137 11.48 -2.88 5.45
C MET A 137 11.50 -2.10 4.12
N TYR A 138 12.62 -1.42 3.88
CA TYR A 138 12.90 -0.71 2.63
C TYR A 138 14.37 -0.86 2.24
N ALA A 139 14.63 -1.10 0.96
CA ALA A 139 15.98 -1.16 0.38
C ALA A 139 16.12 -0.18 -0.79
N GLU A 140 17.25 0.53 -0.82
CA GLU A 140 17.64 1.40 -1.94
C GLU A 140 18.60 0.66 -2.86
N HIS A 141 18.32 0.64 -4.16
CA HIS A 141 19.19 0.06 -5.17
C HIS A 141 20.09 1.12 -5.81
N ASP A 142 21.31 0.73 -6.10
CA ASP A 142 22.16 1.52 -6.95
C ASP A 142 21.61 1.56 -8.39
N PRO A 143 21.41 2.74 -8.98
CA PRO A 143 20.81 2.86 -10.31
C PRO A 143 21.69 2.32 -11.44
N GLN A 144 23.00 2.16 -11.23
CA GLN A 144 23.95 1.66 -12.21
C GLN A 144 24.14 0.16 -12.11
N THR A 145 24.44 -0.35 -10.91
CA THR A 145 24.69 -1.77 -10.65
C THR A 145 23.43 -2.57 -10.41
N ARG A 146 22.36 -1.90 -9.96
CA ARG A 146 21.06 -2.49 -9.51
C ARG A 146 21.18 -3.36 -8.26
N GLN A 147 22.32 -3.38 -7.62
CA GLN A 147 22.50 -4.04 -6.33
C GLN A 147 21.90 -3.21 -5.21
N VAL A 148 21.54 -3.85 -4.10
CA VAL A 148 21.11 -3.17 -2.89
C VAL A 148 22.30 -2.37 -2.35
N ARG A 149 22.08 -1.09 -2.12
CA ARG A 149 23.09 -0.15 -1.62
C ARG A 149 23.03 0.06 -0.13
N ALA A 150 21.82 0.05 0.40
CA ALA A 150 21.53 0.11 1.83
C ALA A 150 20.07 -0.32 2.05
N ALA A 151 19.78 -0.87 3.22
CA ALA A 151 18.42 -1.25 3.61
C ALA A 151 18.15 -0.87 5.07
N VAL A 152 16.88 -0.70 5.41
CA VAL A 152 16.43 -0.43 6.77
C VAL A 152 15.22 -1.30 7.09
N LYS A 153 15.24 -1.94 8.26
CA LYS A 153 14.08 -2.59 8.87
C LYS A 153 13.66 -1.76 10.07
N ARG A 154 12.34 -1.61 10.28
CA ARG A 154 11.77 -0.91 11.44
C ARG A 154 10.72 -1.78 12.09
N TRP A 155 10.67 -1.75 13.40
CA TRP A 155 9.61 -2.40 14.16
C TRP A 155 9.31 -1.62 15.43
N GLU A 156 8.15 -1.91 16.01
CA GLU A 156 7.68 -1.29 17.24
C GLU A 156 7.58 -2.37 18.32
N GLU A 157 8.17 -2.12 19.47
CA GLU A 157 8.08 -2.99 20.64
C GLU A 157 7.34 -2.32 21.79
N GLU A 158 6.65 -3.10 22.60
CA GLU A 158 6.02 -2.62 23.83
C GLU A 158 7.07 -2.62 24.96
N GLY A 159 7.57 -1.42 25.31
CA GLY A 159 8.44 -1.21 26.46
C GLY A 159 7.64 -0.86 27.74
N GLU A 160 8.33 -0.74 28.86
CA GLU A 160 7.71 -0.40 30.17
C GLU A 160 6.99 0.96 30.16
N ASP A 161 7.50 1.93 29.41
CA ASP A 161 6.95 3.31 29.30
C ASP A 161 6.09 3.55 28.06
N GLY A 162 5.76 2.51 27.31
CA GLY A 162 4.99 2.58 26.06
C GLY A 162 5.73 1.99 24.87
N LYS A 163 5.25 2.29 23.66
CA LYS A 163 5.80 1.75 22.43
C LYS A 163 7.11 2.44 22.04
N VAL A 164 8.12 1.66 21.77
CA VAL A 164 9.46 2.08 21.36
C VAL A 164 9.71 1.62 19.93
N TRP A 165 10.21 2.53 19.08
CA TRP A 165 10.59 2.20 17.72
C TRP A 165 12.06 1.81 17.66
N HIS A 166 12.32 0.66 17.05
CA HIS A 166 13.64 0.16 16.72
C HIS A 166 13.88 0.18 15.23
N ALA A 167 15.15 0.23 14.82
CA ALA A 167 15.54 0.09 13.43
C ALA A 167 16.87 -0.63 13.32
N ALA A 168 17.01 -1.49 12.29
CA ALA A 168 18.26 -2.05 11.84
C ALA A 168 18.64 -1.46 10.50
N LEU A 169 19.84 -0.93 10.39
CA LEU A 169 20.42 -0.36 9.16
C LEU A 169 21.45 -1.34 8.61
N TYR A 170 21.22 -1.81 7.39
CA TYR A 170 22.09 -2.73 6.67
C TYR A 170 22.90 -1.96 5.63
N LEU A 171 24.23 -1.98 5.77
CA LEU A 171 25.20 -1.38 4.88
C LEU A 171 26.12 -2.47 4.30
N PRO A 172 26.91 -2.20 3.24
CA PRO A 172 27.77 -3.21 2.63
C PRO A 172 28.79 -3.86 3.57
N ASP A 173 29.28 -3.12 4.54
CA ASP A 173 30.34 -3.57 5.44
C ASP A 173 29.91 -3.69 6.91
N ALA A 174 28.68 -3.24 7.24
CA ALA A 174 28.23 -3.21 8.61
C ALA A 174 26.70 -3.25 8.74
N THR A 175 26.24 -3.81 9.85
CA THR A 175 24.86 -3.67 10.32
C THR A 175 24.85 -2.91 11.64
N SER A 176 23.98 -1.92 11.78
CA SER A 176 23.83 -1.14 13.00
C SER A 176 22.39 -1.07 13.46
N TRP A 177 22.19 -1.06 14.79
CA TRP A 177 20.89 -1.04 15.44
C TRP A 177 20.63 0.32 16.06
N TRP A 178 19.39 0.77 15.98
CA TRP A 178 18.96 2.10 16.37
C TRP A 178 17.67 2.04 17.15
N VAL A 179 17.56 2.87 18.17
CA VAL A 179 16.34 3.06 18.96
C VAL A 179 15.89 4.50 18.89
N LYS A 180 14.58 4.72 18.91
CA LYS A 180 14.02 6.09 18.86
C LYS A 180 13.73 6.61 20.25
N GLU A 181 14.62 7.45 20.76
CA GLU A 181 14.48 8.11 22.06
C GLU A 181 14.05 9.57 21.86
N ARG A 182 13.01 10.02 22.58
CA ARG A 182 12.53 11.41 22.57
C ARG A 182 12.29 12.01 21.18
N GLY A 183 12.02 11.15 20.19
CA GLY A 183 11.78 11.56 18.82
C GLY A 183 13.01 11.54 17.89
N GLU A 184 14.19 11.32 18.41
CA GLU A 184 15.46 11.21 17.67
C GLU A 184 15.95 9.77 17.62
N TRP A 185 16.63 9.40 16.52
CA TRP A 185 17.28 8.10 16.39
C TRP A 185 18.66 8.14 17.04
N VAL A 186 18.91 7.24 17.97
CA VAL A 186 20.21 7.02 18.64
C VAL A 186 20.63 5.58 18.43
N GLU A 187 21.93 5.31 18.49
CA GLU A 187 22.44 3.95 18.43
C GLU A 187 21.89 3.16 19.62
N ASP A 188 21.47 1.92 19.38
CA ASP A 188 20.93 1.05 20.40
C ASP A 188 22.06 0.57 21.32
N PRO A 189 22.03 0.88 22.63
CA PRO A 189 23.08 0.47 23.55
C PRO A 189 23.07 -1.03 23.88
N GLU A 190 21.99 -1.75 23.57
CA GLU A 190 21.84 -3.18 23.83
C GLU A 190 22.41 -4.05 22.70
N HIS A 191 22.56 -3.49 21.50
CA HIS A 191 23.06 -4.17 20.31
C HIS A 191 24.33 -3.50 19.80
N GLU A 192 25.45 -4.22 19.86
CA GLU A 192 26.68 -3.74 19.27
C GLU A 192 26.59 -3.72 17.72
N ARG A 193 27.24 -2.73 17.11
CA ARG A 193 27.39 -2.65 15.67
C ARG A 193 28.18 -3.86 15.17
N ASP A 194 27.66 -4.54 14.15
CA ASP A 194 28.32 -5.66 13.49
C ASP A 194 29.10 -5.20 12.25
N ASP A 195 30.44 -5.20 12.35
CA ASP A 195 31.36 -4.87 11.27
C ASP A 195 31.78 -6.13 10.51
N HIS A 196 30.90 -6.64 9.64
CA HIS A 196 31.13 -7.90 8.92
C HIS A 196 32.11 -7.76 7.73
N GLY A 197 32.28 -6.57 7.13
CA GLY A 197 33.26 -6.30 6.06
C GLY A 197 33.10 -7.15 4.80
N ILE A 198 31.86 -7.55 4.46
CA ILE A 198 31.57 -8.44 3.31
C ILE A 198 31.60 -7.67 1.99
N GLY A 199 31.36 -6.36 2.01
CA GLY A 199 31.30 -5.53 0.81
C GLY A 199 29.96 -5.56 0.08
N GLU A 200 28.98 -6.32 0.59
CA GLU A 200 27.62 -6.43 0.05
C GLU A 200 26.60 -6.30 1.17
N VAL A 201 25.46 -5.69 0.86
CA VAL A 201 24.36 -5.57 1.82
C VAL A 201 23.68 -6.93 1.97
N MET A 202 23.58 -7.41 3.18
CA MET A 202 23.02 -8.74 3.51
C MET A 202 21.49 -8.77 3.43
N VAL A 203 20.94 -8.16 2.39
CA VAL A 203 19.51 -8.07 2.12
C VAL A 203 19.26 -8.30 0.63
N GLU A 204 18.41 -9.27 0.33
CA GLU A 204 17.95 -9.54 -1.03
C GLU A 204 16.49 -9.14 -1.19
N VAL A 205 16.13 -8.63 -2.36
CA VAL A 205 14.78 -8.16 -2.65
C VAL A 205 14.02 -9.18 -3.48
N LEU A 206 13.02 -9.79 -2.91
CA LEU A 206 12.09 -10.68 -3.60
C LEU A 206 11.00 -9.86 -4.29
N ALA A 207 11.30 -9.33 -5.49
CA ALA A 207 10.39 -8.48 -6.24
C ALA A 207 9.47 -9.29 -7.17
N ASN A 208 8.16 -9.05 -7.10
CA ASN A 208 7.20 -9.65 -8.01
C ASN A 208 7.19 -8.95 -9.37
N ARG A 209 7.47 -9.67 -10.46
CA ARG A 209 7.48 -9.18 -11.84
C ARG A 209 8.27 -7.86 -12.01
N PRO A 210 9.54 -7.79 -11.60
CA PRO A 210 10.30 -6.56 -11.74
C PRO A 210 10.49 -6.20 -13.22
N ARG A 211 10.42 -4.90 -13.53
CA ARG A 211 10.63 -4.35 -14.88
C ARG A 211 11.67 -3.25 -14.84
N LEU A 212 12.28 -2.95 -15.98
CA LEU A 212 13.31 -1.91 -16.06
C LEU A 212 12.88 -0.53 -15.52
N LYS A 213 11.60 -0.20 -15.66
CA LYS A 213 11.01 1.05 -15.14
C LYS A 213 10.39 0.90 -13.75
N SER A 214 10.18 -0.33 -13.30
CA SER A 214 9.60 -0.66 -12.00
C SER A 214 10.44 -1.78 -11.36
N PRO A 215 11.68 -1.48 -10.93
CA PRO A 215 12.58 -2.48 -10.36
C PRO A 215 12.03 -3.08 -9.04
N ASN A 216 11.25 -2.31 -8.32
CA ASN A 216 10.60 -2.72 -7.07
C ASN A 216 9.36 -3.63 -7.27
N GLY A 217 9.15 -4.12 -8.50
CA GLY A 217 8.05 -5.04 -8.81
C GLY A 217 6.70 -4.35 -9.02
N THR A 218 5.67 -5.20 -9.19
CA THR A 218 4.27 -4.79 -9.42
C THR A 218 3.37 -5.71 -8.60
N SER A 219 2.35 -5.17 -7.96
CA SER A 219 1.36 -5.97 -7.23
C SER A 219 0.44 -6.73 -8.19
N GLU A 220 0.11 -7.98 -7.86
CA GLU A 220 -0.91 -8.75 -8.58
C GLU A 220 -2.32 -8.17 -8.39
N LEU A 221 -2.50 -7.32 -7.39
CA LEU A 221 -3.78 -6.66 -7.11
C LEU A 221 -4.07 -5.48 -8.05
N ALA A 222 -3.04 -4.91 -8.71
CA ALA A 222 -3.16 -3.67 -9.47
C ALA A 222 -4.28 -3.69 -10.55
N ASP A 223 -4.43 -4.83 -11.24
CA ASP A 223 -5.44 -4.98 -12.29
C ASP A 223 -6.80 -5.43 -11.73
N VAL A 224 -6.83 -5.98 -10.53
CA VAL A 224 -8.04 -6.56 -9.91
C VAL A 224 -8.78 -5.53 -9.04
N ILE A 225 -8.07 -4.61 -8.42
CA ILE A 225 -8.65 -3.57 -7.56
C ILE A 225 -9.80 -2.81 -8.23
N PRO A 226 -9.65 -2.24 -9.45
CA PRO A 226 -10.74 -1.51 -10.10
C PRO A 226 -11.98 -2.39 -10.38
N LEU A 227 -11.78 -3.66 -10.68
CA LEU A 227 -12.87 -4.61 -10.92
C LEU A 227 -13.59 -4.98 -9.63
N SER A 228 -12.82 -5.20 -8.55
CA SER A 228 -13.36 -5.48 -7.22
C SER A 228 -14.17 -4.30 -6.71
N ASP A 229 -13.68 -3.06 -6.87
CA ASP A 229 -14.39 -1.84 -6.49
C ASP A 229 -15.70 -1.68 -7.24
N ALA A 230 -15.69 -1.90 -8.55
CA ALA A 230 -16.91 -1.84 -9.36
C ALA A 230 -17.94 -2.89 -8.90
N ALA A 231 -17.49 -4.12 -8.62
CA ALA A 231 -18.36 -5.20 -8.15
C ALA A 231 -18.92 -4.91 -6.75
N CYS A 232 -18.10 -4.44 -5.82
CA CYS A 232 -18.52 -4.03 -4.47
C CYS A 232 -19.54 -2.90 -4.52
N LYS A 233 -19.31 -1.90 -5.40
CA LYS A 233 -20.24 -0.78 -5.61
C LYS A 233 -21.59 -1.26 -6.10
N ILE A 234 -21.63 -2.10 -7.15
CA ILE A 234 -22.88 -2.64 -7.70
C ILE A 234 -23.62 -3.46 -6.66
N ALA A 235 -22.90 -4.33 -5.94
CA ALA A 235 -23.51 -5.16 -4.89
C ALA A 235 -24.10 -4.30 -3.77
N THR A 236 -23.41 -3.26 -3.34
CA THR A 236 -23.90 -2.31 -2.33
C THR A 236 -25.15 -1.55 -2.81
N ASP A 237 -25.13 -1.03 -4.05
CA ASP A 237 -26.28 -0.33 -4.64
C ASP A 237 -27.51 -1.26 -4.77
N MET A 238 -27.31 -2.53 -5.11
CA MET A 238 -28.37 -3.53 -5.15
C MET A 238 -28.97 -3.77 -3.76
N MET A 239 -28.15 -3.87 -2.71
CA MET A 239 -28.62 -4.05 -1.33
C MET A 239 -29.39 -2.83 -0.84
N VAL A 240 -28.87 -1.63 -1.08
CA VAL A 240 -29.58 -0.36 -0.77
C VAL A 240 -30.94 -0.31 -1.47
N SER A 241 -30.97 -0.62 -2.77
CA SER A 241 -32.21 -0.65 -3.55
C SER A 241 -33.21 -1.68 -2.99
N ALA A 242 -32.74 -2.87 -2.64
CA ALA A 242 -33.59 -3.91 -2.05
C ALA A 242 -34.20 -3.48 -0.70
N GLU A 243 -33.43 -2.80 0.16
CA GLU A 243 -33.88 -2.28 1.44
C GLU A 243 -35.00 -1.23 1.27
N TYR A 244 -34.83 -0.28 0.33
CA TYR A 244 -35.87 0.71 0.01
C TYR A 244 -37.14 0.09 -0.58
N HIS A 245 -37.01 -0.96 -1.37
CA HIS A 245 -38.15 -1.64 -1.98
C HIS A 245 -38.86 -2.64 -1.03
N ALA A 246 -38.14 -3.18 -0.05
CA ALA A 246 -38.67 -4.09 0.96
C ALA A 246 -39.47 -3.36 2.04
N THR A 247 -39.29 -2.04 2.20
CA THR A 247 -40.08 -1.23 3.15
C THR A 247 -41.50 -1.07 2.61
N PRO A 248 -42.56 -1.55 3.29
CA PRO A 248 -43.92 -1.39 2.81
C PRO A 248 -44.23 0.10 2.61
N ALA A 249 -44.73 0.47 1.43
CA ALA A 249 -45.14 1.83 1.06
C ALA A 249 -46.34 2.35 1.92
N GLY A 250 -46.32 2.14 3.23
CA GLY A 250 -47.37 2.47 4.17
C GLY A 250 -46.89 2.82 5.57
N SER A 251 -45.62 2.81 5.85
CA SER A 251 -45.15 3.40 7.10
C SER A 251 -45.25 4.92 6.99
N PRO A 252 -46.16 5.61 7.70
CA PRO A 252 -46.15 7.05 7.71
C PRO A 252 -44.84 7.47 8.36
N SER A 253 -43.89 7.96 7.55
CA SER A 253 -42.83 8.80 8.08
C SER A 253 -43.52 9.79 9.00
N ALA A 254 -43.11 9.89 10.24
CA ALA A 254 -43.65 10.83 11.22
C ALA A 254 -43.49 12.25 10.64
N SER A 255 -44.45 12.63 9.79
CA SER A 255 -44.61 14.00 9.41
C SER A 255 -44.85 14.75 10.71
N ALA A 256 -43.88 15.57 11.05
CA ALA A 256 -43.94 16.49 12.14
C ALA A 256 -45.34 17.12 12.20
N ARG A 257 -46.11 16.77 13.25
CA ARG A 257 -47.29 17.52 13.62
C ARG A 257 -46.89 18.95 13.85
N ARG A 258 -46.99 19.77 12.80
CA ARG A 258 -47.07 21.19 12.91
C ARG A 258 -48.39 21.50 13.66
N THR A 259 -48.32 21.55 14.97
CA THR A 259 -49.35 22.19 15.75
C THR A 259 -49.36 23.66 15.37
N SER A 260 -50.26 24.01 14.47
CA SER A 260 -50.68 25.40 14.23
C SER A 260 -51.35 25.92 15.49
N ARG A 261 -50.58 26.51 16.37
CA ARG A 261 -51.11 27.32 17.46
C ARG A 261 -51.55 28.64 16.86
N THR A 262 -52.82 28.73 16.46
CA THR A 262 -53.50 29.97 16.18
C THR A 262 -53.49 30.84 17.42
N ARG A 263 -52.78 31.97 17.34
CA ARG A 263 -52.93 33.11 18.28
C ARG A 263 -53.91 34.08 17.66
N PRO A 264 -54.95 34.53 18.38
CA PRO A 264 -55.81 35.58 17.90
C PRO A 264 -55.21 36.97 18.21
N GLY A 265 -55.25 37.86 17.26
CA GLY A 265 -55.41 39.27 17.39
C GLY A 265 -54.26 40.14 17.77
N ALA A 266 -53.71 40.89 16.80
CA ALA A 266 -53.30 42.27 17.02
C ALA A 266 -53.29 43.06 15.69
N ARG A 267 -53.89 44.17 15.78
CA ARG A 267 -54.26 45.23 14.83
C ARG A 267 -53.17 45.65 13.86
N SER A 268 -53.68 46.06 12.68
CA SER A 268 -53.07 46.82 11.62
C SER A 268 -52.42 48.13 12.07
N VAL A 269 -51.20 48.41 11.58
CA VAL A 269 -50.73 49.75 11.33
C VAL A 269 -50.08 49.77 9.92
N ARG A 270 -50.66 50.62 9.07
CA ARG A 270 -50.11 50.96 7.74
C ARG A 270 -48.94 51.92 7.90
N SER A 271 -47.86 51.71 7.20
CA SER A 271 -47.06 52.82 6.69
C SER A 271 -46.44 52.43 5.37
N ALA A 272 -46.54 53.39 4.45
CA ALA A 272 -46.10 53.35 3.09
C ALA A 272 -44.59 53.68 2.99
N GLY A 273 -43.97 53.28 1.92
CA GLY A 273 -42.78 53.99 1.43
C GLY A 273 -41.74 53.14 0.73
N SER A 274 -41.77 53.27 -0.58
CA SER A 274 -40.65 53.63 -1.46
C SER A 274 -39.75 52.48 -1.99
N SER A 275 -39.98 52.16 -3.17
CA SER A 275 -39.17 51.96 -4.40
C SER A 275 -37.66 52.14 -4.26
N ALA A 276 -36.88 51.17 -4.71
CA ALA A 276 -35.79 51.33 -5.68
C ALA A 276 -35.34 49.97 -6.20
N GLY A 277 -35.33 49.86 -7.48
CA GLY A 277 -34.92 48.76 -8.28
C GLY A 277 -33.40 48.71 -8.48
N CYS A 278 -32.93 47.53 -8.74
CA CYS A 278 -31.72 47.34 -9.56
C CYS A 278 -31.79 45.98 -10.26
N GLY A 279 -31.75 46.05 -11.57
CA GLY A 279 -31.83 44.91 -12.45
C GLY A 279 -30.48 44.18 -12.61
N PRO A 280 -30.48 42.99 -13.26
CA PRO A 280 -29.28 42.15 -13.38
C PRO A 280 -28.38 42.59 -14.56
N PRO A 281 -27.06 42.37 -14.51
CA PRO A 281 -26.17 42.64 -15.63
C PRO A 281 -26.17 41.50 -16.64
N ARG A 282 -26.09 41.94 -17.92
CA ARG A 282 -26.11 41.17 -19.15
C ARG A 282 -24.88 40.29 -19.33
N ARG A 283 -25.14 39.09 -19.87
CA ARG A 283 -24.16 38.23 -20.53
C ARG A 283 -23.59 38.92 -21.77
N THR A 284 -22.28 38.86 -21.94
CA THR A 284 -21.65 38.97 -23.26
C THR A 284 -20.87 37.68 -23.51
N GLY A 285 -21.25 37.03 -24.59
CA GLY A 285 -20.59 35.82 -25.07
C GLY A 285 -19.30 36.13 -25.83
N ARG A 286 -18.42 35.16 -25.85
CA ARG A 286 -17.47 35.00 -26.97
C ARG A 286 -17.14 33.52 -27.13
N THR A 287 -17.60 32.98 -28.22
CA THR A 287 -17.24 31.71 -28.83
C THR A 287 -15.86 31.80 -29.45
N THR A 288 -14.99 30.82 -29.17
CA THR A 288 -13.93 30.44 -30.09
C THR A 288 -13.79 28.91 -30.08
N GLY A 289 -13.94 28.34 -31.29
CA GLY A 289 -13.96 26.93 -31.55
C GLY A 289 -12.55 26.28 -31.56
N PRO A 290 -12.50 24.94 -31.68
CA PRO A 290 -11.26 24.19 -31.57
C PRO A 290 -10.53 24.12 -32.92
N THR A 291 -9.23 24.41 -32.88
CA THR A 291 -8.30 24.16 -34.00
C THR A 291 -7.75 22.74 -33.88
N SER A 292 -8.01 21.96 -34.94
CA SER A 292 -7.38 20.68 -35.21
C SER A 292 -5.91 20.88 -35.60
N SER A 293 -4.98 20.22 -34.92
CA SER A 293 -3.61 20.06 -35.39
C SER A 293 -3.33 18.60 -35.72
N SER A 294 -3.12 18.38 -37.00
CA SER A 294 -2.72 17.14 -37.64
C SER A 294 -1.26 16.79 -37.30
N PHE A 295 -1.02 15.54 -36.83
CA PHE A 295 0.30 14.96 -36.72
C PHE A 295 0.77 14.30 -38.01
N PRO A 296 2.00 14.49 -38.49
CA PRO A 296 2.55 13.77 -39.63
C PRO A 296 3.08 12.40 -39.22
N ARG A 297 2.64 11.36 -39.92
CA ARG A 297 3.22 10.01 -39.91
C ARG A 297 4.61 10.04 -40.52
N ARG A 298 5.64 9.65 -39.77
CA ARG A 298 6.95 9.26 -40.32
C ARG A 298 6.94 7.76 -40.61
N ARG A 299 7.15 7.41 -41.85
CA ARG A 299 7.48 6.06 -42.35
C ARG A 299 9.00 5.83 -42.13
N SER A 300 9.37 4.71 -41.55
CA SER A 300 10.76 4.22 -41.54
C SER A 300 10.99 3.32 -42.75
N PRO A 301 12.13 3.37 -43.43
CA PRO A 301 12.47 2.44 -44.49
C PRO A 301 13.09 1.16 -43.91
N ILE A 302 12.61 0.04 -44.44
CA ILE A 302 13.16 -1.30 -44.28
C ILE A 302 14.47 -1.32 -45.12
N SER A 303 15.60 -1.70 -44.49
CA SER A 303 16.82 -2.06 -45.16
C SER A 303 17.01 -3.57 -45.06
N THR A 304 16.83 -4.24 -46.18
CA THR A 304 17.33 -5.58 -46.48
C THR A 304 18.69 -5.46 -47.13
N THR A 305 19.67 -6.25 -46.71
CA THR A 305 20.66 -6.93 -47.55
C THR A 305 21.90 -7.39 -46.78
N PRO A 306 22.68 -8.33 -47.28
CA PRO A 306 22.42 -9.75 -47.50
C PRO A 306 23.15 -10.60 -46.48
#